data_de9f97e690125783bb3b49a8eccc3e92
#
_entry.id   de9f97e690125783bb3b49a8eccc3e92
#
_cell.length_a   1.000
_cell.length_b   1.000
_cell.length_c   1.000
_cell.angle_alpha   90.00
_cell.angle_beta   90.00
_cell.angle_gamma   90.00
#
_symmetry.space_group_name_H-M   'P 1'
#
loop_
_entity.id
_entity.type
_entity.pdbx_description
1 polymer ?
#
loop_
_entity_poly.entity_id
_entity_poly.type
_entity_poly.pdbx_seq_one_letter_code
_entity_poly.pdbx_strand_id
1 'polypeptide(L)'
;RVNYAPAWTVESRMSSRSRLIAFLFSEADYYFYSDIRSGLESIAGLRGYTVLFCPIAAEQQRRSQQLRTIFEQKLDGAIWALRDFYPEDIKMIDERQVPLVLARKYDSAPTDRYNCCYINFAEASYRMTRHLLEMGHRRIGLMFENVSQQFMNSFCQGWELALKEEAAPREASLLLNAPNSMAGGYAKAMELLDAGEMPEAVFCASDEQAFGVLKAAHEKGVRVPEELAVAGFTDSPMSNLCDPELTTIDLPIYRLGIIAARMLFDVIEDTGSEVTPGEVVLQPKLRIRRSCGNEKPINVLFE
;
A
#
# COMPACT_ATOMS: atom_id res chain seq x y z
N ARG A 1 39.54 22.61 -21.76
CA ARG A 1 38.95 23.21 -20.55
C ARG A 1 37.49 22.84 -20.55
N VAL A 2 37.09 21.93 -19.66
CA VAL A 2 35.68 21.61 -19.42
C VAL A 2 35.13 22.78 -18.63
N ASN A 3 34.17 23.52 -19.22
CA ASN A 3 33.41 24.57 -18.49
C ASN A 3 32.44 23.85 -17.55
N TYR A 4 32.93 23.44 -16.38
CA TYR A 4 32.07 23.00 -15.28
C TYR A 4 31.50 24.26 -14.61
N ALA A 5 30.26 24.58 -14.94
CA ALA A 5 29.47 25.49 -14.14
C ALA A 5 28.75 24.63 -13.09
N PRO A 6 29.04 24.77 -11.78
CA PRO A 6 28.21 24.12 -10.77
C PRO A 6 26.77 24.56 -10.96
N ALA A 7 25.81 23.63 -10.98
CA ALA A 7 24.38 23.87 -11.16
C ALA A 7 23.72 24.75 -10.06
N TRP A 8 24.51 25.31 -9.20
CA TRP A 8 24.14 26.27 -8.14
C TRP A 8 24.42 27.68 -8.60
N THR A 9 23.62 28.13 -9.52
CA THR A 9 23.67 29.55 -9.90
C THR A 9 23.31 30.41 -8.67
N VAL A 10 23.79 31.65 -8.68
CA VAL A 10 23.58 32.64 -7.60
C VAL A 10 22.09 32.81 -7.24
N GLU A 11 21.18 32.53 -8.17
CA GLU A 11 19.72 32.51 -7.94
C GLU A 11 19.25 31.48 -6.92
N SER A 12 19.88 30.30 -6.84
CA SER A 12 19.53 29.30 -5.81
C SER A 12 20.00 29.69 -4.40
N ARG A 13 20.93 30.64 -4.30
CA ARG A 13 21.35 31.23 -3.02
C ARG A 13 20.43 32.35 -2.53
N MET A 14 19.69 33.00 -3.43
CA MET A 14 18.73 34.05 -3.09
C MET A 14 17.33 33.50 -2.78
N SER A 15 16.96 32.34 -3.30
CA SER A 15 15.75 31.61 -2.93
C SER A 15 16.02 30.83 -1.64
N SER A 16 15.26 31.08 -0.58
CA SER A 16 15.31 30.29 0.66
C SER A 16 14.94 28.82 0.44
N ARG A 17 14.29 28.49 -0.68
CA ARG A 17 13.75 27.17 -1.05
C ARG A 17 14.66 26.41 -1.99
N SER A 18 14.79 25.08 -1.75
CA SER A 18 15.59 24.16 -2.59
C SER A 18 14.84 23.69 -3.83
N ARG A 19 13.50 23.75 -3.80
CA ARG A 19 12.61 23.14 -4.78
C ARG A 19 12.71 21.61 -4.85
N LEU A 20 13.14 20.99 -3.75
CA LEU A 20 13.24 19.54 -3.59
C LEU A 20 12.30 19.06 -2.48
N ILE A 21 11.53 18.02 -2.77
CA ILE A 21 10.76 17.26 -1.77
C ILE A 21 11.17 15.80 -1.83
N ALA A 22 11.18 15.11 -0.68
CA ALA A 22 11.52 13.69 -0.60
C ALA A 22 10.23 12.86 -0.47
N PHE A 23 10.15 11.75 -1.22
CA PHE A 23 9.18 10.69 -1.01
C PHE A 23 9.91 9.46 -0.46
N LEU A 24 9.65 9.12 0.81
CA LEU A 24 10.29 8.06 1.55
C LEU A 24 9.39 6.84 1.58
N PHE A 25 9.84 5.71 1.04
CA PHE A 25 9.05 4.49 0.97
C PHE A 25 9.92 3.26 1.24
N SER A 26 9.30 2.15 1.66
CA SER A 26 10.03 0.90 1.90
C SER A 26 10.55 0.30 0.59
N GLU A 27 11.82 -0.10 0.56
CA GLU A 27 12.45 -0.76 -0.58
C GLU A 27 11.65 -1.99 -1.04
N ALA A 28 11.04 -2.73 -0.11
CA ALA A 28 10.19 -3.88 -0.40
C ALA A 28 8.86 -3.54 -1.10
N ASP A 29 8.42 -2.28 -1.03
CA ASP A 29 7.16 -1.81 -1.62
C ASP A 29 7.39 -1.09 -2.97
N TYR A 30 8.56 -1.20 -3.58
CA TYR A 30 8.96 -0.43 -4.77
C TYR A 30 7.94 -0.46 -5.90
N TYR A 31 7.42 -1.63 -6.24
CA TYR A 31 6.42 -1.79 -7.32
C TYR A 31 5.06 -1.18 -6.97
N PHE A 32 4.66 -1.25 -5.71
CA PHE A 32 3.41 -0.66 -5.23
C PHE A 32 3.38 0.87 -5.39
N TYR A 33 4.54 1.53 -5.31
CA TYR A 33 4.61 2.98 -5.37
C TYR A 33 4.80 3.58 -6.77
N SER A 34 4.76 2.78 -7.85
CA SER A 34 4.87 3.31 -9.22
C SER A 34 3.79 4.35 -9.54
N ASP A 35 2.54 4.08 -9.16
CA ASP A 35 1.41 4.95 -9.44
C ASP A 35 1.35 6.16 -8.51
N ILE A 36 1.79 6.02 -7.25
CA ILE A 36 1.90 7.15 -6.33
C ILE A 36 2.89 8.18 -6.88
N ARG A 37 3.98 7.70 -7.51
CA ARG A 37 4.97 8.53 -8.18
C ARG A 37 4.30 9.47 -9.19
N SER A 38 3.51 8.92 -10.10
CA SER A 38 2.83 9.70 -11.14
C SER A 38 1.92 10.77 -10.54
N GLY A 39 1.22 10.44 -9.43
CA GLY A 39 0.39 11.39 -8.70
C GLY A 39 1.19 12.52 -8.05
N LEU A 40 2.31 12.19 -7.41
CA LEU A 40 3.22 13.17 -6.78
C LEU A 40 3.84 14.09 -7.82
N GLU A 41 4.43 13.53 -8.89
CA GLU A 41 5.10 14.30 -9.95
C GLU A 41 4.13 15.25 -10.66
N SER A 42 2.84 14.85 -10.84
CA SER A 42 1.84 15.70 -11.47
C SER A 42 1.59 17.01 -10.70
N ILE A 43 1.62 16.96 -9.37
CA ILE A 43 1.42 18.16 -8.53
C ILE A 43 2.72 18.91 -8.30
N ALA A 44 3.83 18.20 -8.03
CA ALA A 44 5.14 18.80 -7.81
C ALA A 44 5.62 19.58 -9.04
N GLY A 45 5.46 19.02 -10.24
CA GLY A 45 5.83 19.67 -11.49
C GLY A 45 5.09 20.98 -11.74
N LEU A 46 3.79 21.05 -11.42
CA LEU A 46 2.99 22.28 -11.51
C LEU A 46 3.48 23.38 -10.56
N ARG A 47 4.14 23.03 -9.46
CA ARG A 47 4.70 23.94 -8.46
C ARG A 47 6.20 24.22 -8.68
N GLY A 48 6.80 23.64 -9.72
CA GLY A 48 8.23 23.78 -10.04
C GLY A 48 9.13 23.06 -9.03
N TYR A 49 8.67 21.95 -8.46
CA TYR A 49 9.42 21.09 -7.54
C TYR A 49 9.84 19.78 -8.19
N THR A 50 10.97 19.26 -7.74
CA THR A 50 11.45 17.91 -8.07
C THR A 50 11.21 16.99 -6.90
N VAL A 51 10.72 15.76 -7.18
CA VAL A 51 10.52 14.71 -6.17
C VAL A 51 11.74 13.78 -6.17
N LEU A 52 12.37 13.63 -5.01
CA LEU A 52 13.40 12.63 -4.77
C LEU A 52 12.72 11.34 -4.27
N PHE A 53 12.76 10.29 -5.07
CA PHE A 53 12.24 8.98 -4.68
C PHE A 53 13.30 8.21 -3.91
N CYS A 54 13.07 8.01 -2.60
CA CYS A 54 14.03 7.48 -1.65
C CYS A 54 13.55 6.11 -1.12
N PRO A 55 13.95 4.99 -1.75
CA PRO A 55 13.71 3.67 -1.19
C PRO A 55 14.57 3.47 0.05
N ILE A 56 13.93 3.10 1.15
CA ILE A 56 14.57 2.94 2.47
C ILE A 56 14.58 1.47 2.84
N ALA A 57 15.77 0.99 3.26
CA ALA A 57 15.98 -0.38 3.68
C ALA A 57 15.20 -0.70 4.97
N ALA A 58 14.79 -1.96 5.13
CA ALA A 58 14.14 -2.44 6.35
C ALA A 58 15.13 -2.64 7.51
N GLU A 59 16.41 -2.91 7.20
CA GLU A 59 17.43 -3.11 8.22
C GLU A 59 17.71 -1.80 8.97
N GLN A 60 17.57 -1.83 10.30
CA GLN A 60 17.54 -0.64 11.17
C GLN A 60 18.78 0.26 11.01
N GLN A 61 19.97 -0.31 10.94
CA GLN A 61 21.21 0.47 10.85
C GLN A 61 21.30 1.20 9.51
N ARG A 62 21.05 0.49 8.41
CA ARG A 62 21.05 1.03 7.04
C ARG A 62 19.95 2.07 6.86
N ARG A 63 18.74 1.79 7.39
CA ARG A 63 17.60 2.71 7.42
C ARG A 63 17.97 4.04 8.09
N SER A 64 18.49 3.98 9.31
CA SER A 64 18.87 5.18 10.07
C SER A 64 19.93 6.01 9.36
N GLN A 65 20.92 5.37 8.72
CA GLN A 65 21.94 6.05 7.94
C GLN A 65 21.35 6.73 6.70
N GLN A 66 20.49 6.02 5.94
CA GLN A 66 19.84 6.57 4.75
C GLN A 66 18.97 7.79 5.10
N LEU A 67 18.13 7.69 6.15
CA LEU A 67 17.30 8.79 6.60
C LEU A 67 18.12 10.01 7.01
N ARG A 68 19.19 9.82 7.78
CA ARG A 68 20.09 10.92 8.14
C ARG A 68 20.67 11.61 6.90
N THR A 69 21.21 10.84 5.95
CA THR A 69 21.77 11.39 4.72
C THR A 69 20.75 12.18 3.91
N ILE A 70 19.48 11.68 3.81
CA ILE A 70 18.42 12.36 3.09
C ILE A 70 18.03 13.67 3.78
N PHE A 71 17.85 13.65 5.11
CA PHE A 71 17.48 14.83 5.88
C PHE A 71 18.65 15.81 6.12
N GLU A 72 19.88 15.44 5.77
CA GLU A 72 21.02 16.37 5.66
C GLU A 72 20.96 17.20 4.38
N GLN A 73 20.22 16.78 3.38
CA GLN A 73 19.97 17.59 2.19
C GLN A 73 19.02 18.74 2.53
N LYS A 74 19.16 19.84 1.79
CA LYS A 74 18.22 20.94 1.90
C LYS A 74 16.90 20.53 1.21
N LEU A 75 15.95 20.00 1.96
CA LEU A 75 14.61 19.65 1.50
C LEU A 75 13.61 20.71 1.93
N ASP A 76 12.66 21.05 1.07
CA ASP A 76 11.56 21.94 1.42
C ASP A 76 10.40 21.16 2.08
N GLY A 77 10.39 19.83 1.96
CA GLY A 77 9.42 18.96 2.61
C GLY A 77 9.63 17.49 2.32
N ALA A 78 8.93 16.64 3.04
CA ALA A 78 8.97 15.20 2.86
C ALA A 78 7.58 14.54 2.99
N ILE A 79 7.38 13.44 2.25
CA ILE A 79 6.22 12.56 2.36
C ILE A 79 6.73 11.21 2.87
N TRP A 80 6.18 10.76 3.98
CA TRP A 80 6.56 9.54 4.66
C TRP A 80 5.58 8.42 4.36
N ALA A 81 6.02 7.41 3.63
CA ALA A 81 5.26 6.22 3.28
C ALA A 81 5.95 4.91 3.70
N LEU A 82 6.92 4.99 4.64
CA LEU A 82 7.57 3.82 5.20
C LEU A 82 6.56 2.95 5.97
N ARG A 83 6.88 1.68 6.15
CA ARG A 83 6.00 0.75 6.90
C ARG A 83 5.89 1.10 8.38
N ASP A 84 6.95 1.65 8.95
CA ASP A 84 7.06 1.97 10.36
C ASP A 84 7.43 3.44 10.58
N PHE A 85 7.04 3.99 11.72
CA PHE A 85 7.34 5.34 12.17
C PHE A 85 7.74 5.29 13.65
N TYR A 86 9.03 5.46 13.91
CA TYR A 86 9.60 5.30 15.24
C TYR A 86 9.79 6.64 15.97
N PRO A 87 9.87 6.66 17.31
CA PRO A 87 10.14 7.89 18.08
C PRO A 87 11.44 8.60 17.67
N GLU A 88 12.45 7.84 17.24
CA GLU A 88 13.72 8.37 16.75
C GLU A 88 13.55 9.14 15.42
N ASP A 89 12.62 8.70 14.58
CA ASP A 89 12.28 9.38 13.33
C ASP A 89 11.65 10.75 13.61
N ILE A 90 10.71 10.80 14.57
CA ILE A 90 10.06 12.03 15.00
C ILE A 90 11.13 13.05 15.47
N LYS A 91 12.03 12.60 16.35
CA LYS A 91 13.10 13.44 16.86
C LYS A 91 13.99 14.01 15.74
N MET A 92 14.39 13.17 14.79
CA MET A 92 15.21 13.58 13.65
C MET A 92 14.51 14.61 12.77
N ILE A 93 13.21 14.41 12.49
CA ILE A 93 12.41 15.32 11.67
C ILE A 93 12.25 16.65 12.36
N ASP A 94 11.99 16.66 13.68
CA ASP A 94 11.85 17.85 14.50
C ASP A 94 13.13 18.69 14.55
N GLU A 95 14.28 18.03 14.73
CA GLU A 95 15.58 18.71 14.74
C GLU A 95 15.88 19.41 13.40
N ARG A 96 15.33 18.91 12.30
CA ARG A 96 15.54 19.45 10.94
C ARG A 96 14.44 20.41 10.50
N GLN A 97 13.33 20.47 11.23
CA GLN A 97 12.17 21.33 10.91
C GLN A 97 11.67 21.19 9.47
N VAL A 98 11.75 19.98 8.89
CA VAL A 98 11.28 19.69 7.54
C VAL A 98 9.78 19.45 7.58
N PRO A 99 8.95 20.19 6.79
CA PRO A 99 7.54 19.92 6.61
C PRO A 99 7.28 18.47 6.23
N LEU A 100 6.36 17.79 6.93
CA LEU A 100 6.09 16.37 6.76
C LEU A 100 4.60 16.09 6.54
N VAL A 101 4.33 15.18 5.61
CA VAL A 101 3.02 14.54 5.44
C VAL A 101 3.19 13.02 5.55
N LEU A 102 2.32 12.38 6.31
CA LEU A 102 2.27 10.93 6.45
C LEU A 102 1.34 10.36 5.37
N ALA A 103 1.87 9.50 4.50
CA ALA A 103 1.09 8.80 3.46
C ALA A 103 0.63 7.39 3.92
N ARG A 104 0.63 7.17 5.22
CA ARG A 104 0.08 6.02 5.95
C ARG A 104 -0.40 6.47 7.32
N LYS A 105 -1.32 5.71 7.92
CA LYS A 105 -1.69 5.88 9.32
C LYS A 105 -0.74 5.09 10.21
N TYR A 106 -0.28 5.70 11.29
CA TYR A 106 0.59 5.08 12.28
C TYR A 106 0.03 5.30 13.67
N ASP A 107 -0.09 4.22 14.45
CA ASP A 107 -0.56 4.29 15.85
C ASP A 107 0.44 5.04 16.75
N SER A 108 1.72 5.05 16.36
CA SER A 108 2.81 5.75 17.05
C SER A 108 2.97 7.21 16.67
N ALA A 109 2.33 7.68 15.59
CA ALA A 109 2.45 9.06 15.15
C ALA A 109 1.49 9.98 15.94
N PRO A 110 1.95 11.14 16.40
CA PRO A 110 1.06 12.15 16.97
C PRO A 110 0.16 12.71 15.87
N THR A 111 -1.12 12.32 15.89
CA THR A 111 -2.11 12.66 14.87
C THR A 111 -2.51 14.14 14.86
N ASP A 112 -2.21 14.86 15.94
CA ASP A 112 -2.40 16.29 16.12
C ASP A 112 -1.24 17.14 15.56
N ARG A 113 -0.21 16.49 15.01
CA ARG A 113 1.03 17.15 14.63
C ARG A 113 1.34 17.10 13.13
N TYR A 114 0.95 16.05 12.45
CA TYR A 114 1.24 15.84 11.04
C TYR A 114 -0.02 15.64 10.21
N ASN A 115 -0.09 16.28 9.06
CA ASN A 115 -1.08 15.94 8.06
C ASN A 115 -0.91 14.47 7.63
N CYS A 116 -2.03 13.76 7.51
CA CYS A 116 -2.04 12.35 7.17
C CYS A 116 -3.02 12.04 6.04
N CYS A 117 -2.59 11.29 5.03
CA CYS A 117 -3.49 10.70 4.04
C CYS A 117 -3.15 9.21 3.86
N TYR A 118 -4.17 8.36 3.82
CA TYR A 118 -3.94 6.93 3.72
C TYR A 118 -5.13 6.19 3.10
N ILE A 119 -4.87 4.96 2.68
CA ILE A 119 -5.90 4.04 2.21
C ILE A 119 -6.31 3.15 3.39
N ASN A 120 -7.62 2.97 3.59
CA ASN A 120 -8.14 2.15 4.67
C ASN A 120 -8.08 0.65 4.30
N PHE A 121 -6.98 0.00 4.65
CA PHE A 121 -6.76 -1.43 4.39
C PHE A 121 -7.67 -2.35 5.22
N ALA A 122 -8.06 -1.95 6.42
CA ALA A 122 -9.00 -2.72 7.23
C ALA A 122 -10.38 -2.77 6.56
N GLU A 123 -10.86 -1.64 6.06
CA GLU A 123 -12.10 -1.58 5.29
C GLU A 123 -12.02 -2.38 3.98
N ALA A 124 -10.88 -2.33 3.29
CA ALA A 124 -10.65 -3.13 2.10
C ALA A 124 -10.77 -4.63 2.38
N SER A 125 -10.07 -5.10 3.40
CA SER A 125 -10.08 -6.49 3.83
C SER A 125 -11.46 -6.93 4.31
N TYR A 126 -12.14 -6.08 5.08
CA TYR A 126 -13.52 -6.33 5.52
C TYR A 126 -14.47 -6.53 4.33
N ARG A 127 -14.46 -5.61 3.36
CA ARG A 127 -15.35 -5.68 2.18
C ARG A 127 -15.08 -6.90 1.33
N MET A 128 -13.82 -7.26 1.08
CA MET A 128 -13.49 -8.46 0.31
C MET A 128 -13.95 -9.72 1.05
N THR A 129 -13.67 -9.82 2.34
CA THR A 129 -14.08 -10.98 3.14
C THR A 129 -15.60 -11.12 3.20
N ARG A 130 -16.32 -10.01 3.40
CA ARG A 130 -17.79 -10.00 3.32
C ARG A 130 -18.31 -10.46 1.98
N HIS A 131 -17.72 -9.97 0.89
CA HIS A 131 -18.10 -10.40 -0.44
C HIS A 131 -17.94 -11.92 -0.62
N LEU A 132 -16.83 -12.51 -0.18
CA LEU A 132 -16.63 -13.96 -0.24
C LEU A 132 -17.65 -14.72 0.62
N LEU A 133 -18.00 -14.19 1.80
CA LEU A 133 -19.06 -14.76 2.65
C LEU A 133 -20.44 -14.68 1.96
N GLU A 134 -20.77 -13.58 1.30
CA GLU A 134 -22.01 -13.39 0.52
C GLU A 134 -22.08 -14.35 -0.68
N MET A 135 -20.93 -14.74 -1.24
CA MET A 135 -20.84 -15.79 -2.29
C MET A 135 -21.00 -17.21 -1.74
N GLY A 136 -21.12 -17.38 -0.41
CA GLY A 136 -21.39 -18.65 0.25
C GLY A 136 -20.16 -19.34 0.84
N HIS A 137 -18.96 -18.77 0.67
CA HIS A 137 -17.73 -19.33 1.24
C HIS A 137 -17.67 -19.10 2.75
N ARG A 138 -17.35 -20.13 3.53
CA ARG A 138 -17.28 -20.06 5.00
C ARG A 138 -15.86 -20.18 5.53
N ARG A 139 -15.05 -21.07 4.94
CA ARG A 139 -13.63 -21.21 5.28
C ARG A 139 -12.79 -20.33 4.35
N ILE A 140 -12.52 -19.11 4.78
CA ILE A 140 -11.78 -18.09 3.99
C ILE A 140 -10.39 -17.93 4.56
N GLY A 141 -9.37 -18.37 3.82
CA GLY A 141 -7.96 -18.15 4.16
C GLY A 141 -7.52 -16.74 3.79
N LEU A 142 -6.73 -16.11 4.67
CA LEU A 142 -6.05 -14.85 4.41
C LEU A 142 -4.57 -15.12 4.16
N MET A 143 -4.11 -14.93 2.91
CA MET A 143 -2.72 -15.14 2.51
C MET A 143 -1.95 -13.82 2.52
N PHE A 144 -0.82 -13.80 3.21
CA PHE A 144 -0.01 -12.58 3.37
C PHE A 144 1.45 -12.91 3.71
N GLU A 145 2.32 -11.92 3.56
CA GLU A 145 3.69 -12.00 4.05
C GLU A 145 3.81 -11.31 5.41
N ASN A 146 4.31 -12.01 6.41
CA ASN A 146 4.47 -11.47 7.77
C ASN A 146 5.72 -10.57 7.88
N VAL A 147 5.62 -9.34 7.34
CA VAL A 147 6.76 -8.40 7.26
C VAL A 147 6.60 -7.12 8.10
N SER A 148 5.39 -6.78 8.51
CA SER A 148 5.11 -5.58 9.32
C SER A 148 3.88 -5.80 10.18
N GLN A 149 4.06 -5.70 11.49
CA GLN A 149 2.99 -5.91 12.46
C GLN A 149 1.78 -4.99 12.21
N GLN A 150 2.04 -3.72 11.89
CA GLN A 150 0.96 -2.72 11.74
C GLN A 150 0.13 -2.92 10.46
N PHE A 151 0.77 -3.21 9.32
CA PHE A 151 0.06 -3.53 8.08
C PHE A 151 -0.79 -4.79 8.25
N MET A 152 -0.20 -5.80 8.87
CA MET A 152 -0.86 -7.06 9.17
C MET A 152 -2.06 -6.90 10.08
N ASN A 153 -1.91 -6.11 11.16
CA ASN A 153 -3.00 -5.87 12.10
C ASN A 153 -4.22 -5.29 11.37
N SER A 154 -4.04 -4.27 10.53
CA SER A 154 -5.15 -3.65 9.79
C SER A 154 -5.82 -4.62 8.82
N PHE A 155 -5.03 -5.43 8.10
CA PHE A 155 -5.55 -6.40 7.15
C PHE A 155 -6.29 -7.54 7.84
N CYS A 156 -5.71 -8.10 8.91
CA CYS A 156 -6.34 -9.14 9.73
C CYS A 156 -7.60 -8.63 10.44
N GLN A 157 -7.59 -7.40 10.97
CA GLN A 157 -8.76 -6.81 11.64
C GLN A 157 -10.00 -6.78 10.74
N GLY A 158 -9.86 -6.40 9.47
CA GLY A 158 -10.98 -6.39 8.53
C GLY A 158 -11.49 -7.80 8.25
N TRP A 159 -10.60 -8.76 7.99
CA TRP A 159 -10.94 -10.16 7.79
C TRP A 159 -11.62 -10.76 9.03
N GLU A 160 -11.05 -10.59 10.21
CA GLU A 160 -11.61 -11.10 11.48
C GLU A 160 -12.99 -10.50 11.78
N LEU A 161 -13.16 -9.20 11.54
CA LEU A 161 -14.44 -8.53 11.78
C LEU A 161 -15.55 -9.11 10.91
N ALA A 162 -15.29 -9.28 9.61
CA ALA A 162 -16.25 -9.85 8.68
C ALA A 162 -16.63 -11.29 9.05
N LEU A 163 -15.64 -12.14 9.37
CA LEU A 163 -15.91 -13.53 9.80
C LEU A 163 -16.68 -13.57 11.11
N LYS A 164 -16.40 -12.66 12.05
CA LYS A 164 -17.09 -12.59 13.34
C LYS A 164 -18.56 -12.25 13.18
N GLU A 165 -18.90 -11.29 12.32
CA GLU A 165 -20.29 -10.87 12.08
C GLU A 165 -21.15 -11.99 11.50
N GLU A 166 -20.56 -12.83 10.66
CA GLU A 166 -21.24 -13.96 10.01
C GLU A 166 -21.06 -15.30 10.77
N ALA A 167 -20.48 -15.29 11.97
CA ALA A 167 -20.15 -16.48 12.77
C ALA A 167 -19.38 -17.57 11.98
N ALA A 168 -18.53 -17.13 11.04
CA ALA A 168 -17.69 -18.00 10.23
C ALA A 168 -16.42 -18.44 11.00
N PRO A 169 -15.76 -19.54 10.62
CA PRO A 169 -14.52 -20.02 11.26
C PRO A 169 -13.39 -18.98 11.22
N ARG A 170 -12.68 -18.82 12.34
CA ARG A 170 -11.53 -17.90 12.52
C ARG A 170 -10.32 -18.63 13.06
N GLU A 171 -10.04 -19.77 12.46
CA GLU A 171 -8.94 -20.65 12.89
C GLU A 171 -7.59 -20.02 12.50
N ALA A 172 -6.56 -20.18 13.34
CA ALA A 172 -5.20 -19.72 13.03
C ALA A 172 -4.64 -20.38 11.75
N SER A 173 -5.11 -21.58 11.40
CA SER A 173 -4.76 -22.30 10.17
C SER A 173 -5.22 -21.59 8.90
N LEU A 174 -6.15 -20.64 8.99
CA LEU A 174 -6.60 -19.80 7.88
C LEU A 174 -5.74 -18.54 7.67
N LEU A 175 -4.77 -18.28 8.54
CA LEU A 175 -3.76 -17.24 8.36
C LEU A 175 -2.54 -17.84 7.62
N LEU A 176 -2.49 -17.64 6.31
CA LEU A 176 -1.56 -18.30 5.40
C LEU A 176 -0.33 -17.41 5.16
N ASN A 177 0.76 -17.66 5.89
CA ASN A 177 1.99 -16.91 5.68
C ASN A 177 2.70 -17.39 4.40
N ALA A 178 2.92 -16.47 3.46
CA ALA A 178 3.62 -16.71 2.20
C ALA A 178 4.34 -15.43 1.73
N PRO A 179 5.53 -15.53 1.08
CA PRO A 179 6.17 -14.38 0.47
C PRO A 179 5.23 -13.62 -0.48
N ASN A 180 5.33 -12.30 -0.50
CA ASN A 180 4.52 -11.44 -1.36
C ASN A 180 5.03 -11.49 -2.81
N SER A 181 4.81 -12.63 -3.45
CA SER A 181 5.21 -12.91 -4.83
C SER A 181 4.37 -14.03 -5.43
N MET A 182 4.35 -14.14 -6.74
CA MET A 182 3.70 -15.26 -7.45
C MET A 182 4.28 -16.62 -7.00
N ALA A 183 5.60 -16.72 -6.84
CA ALA A 183 6.25 -17.94 -6.38
C ALA A 183 5.84 -18.31 -4.94
N GLY A 184 5.70 -17.31 -4.05
CA GLY A 184 5.25 -17.52 -2.67
C GLY A 184 3.80 -18.02 -2.61
N GLY A 185 2.90 -17.37 -3.33
CA GLY A 185 1.50 -17.81 -3.44
C GLY A 185 1.36 -19.21 -4.02
N TYR A 186 2.12 -19.52 -5.09
CA TYR A 186 2.16 -20.85 -5.70
C TYR A 186 2.64 -21.93 -4.72
N ALA A 187 3.79 -21.71 -4.07
CA ALA A 187 4.37 -22.70 -3.15
C ALA A 187 3.43 -23.01 -1.99
N LYS A 188 2.83 -21.96 -1.41
CA LYS A 188 1.87 -22.13 -0.30
C LYS A 188 0.57 -22.83 -0.74
N ALA A 189 0.05 -22.49 -1.89
CA ALA A 189 -1.13 -23.17 -2.44
C ALA A 189 -0.86 -24.64 -2.73
N MET A 190 0.30 -24.99 -3.32
CA MET A 190 0.71 -26.37 -3.56
C MET A 190 0.80 -27.17 -2.26
N GLU A 191 1.42 -26.60 -1.21
CA GLU A 191 1.50 -27.20 0.13
C GLU A 191 0.11 -27.56 0.67
N LEU A 192 -0.83 -26.60 0.62
CA LEU A 192 -2.19 -26.77 1.14
C LEU A 192 -3.01 -27.76 0.31
N LEU A 193 -2.87 -27.73 -1.02
CA LEU A 193 -3.56 -28.66 -1.92
C LEU A 193 -3.06 -30.09 -1.72
N ASP A 194 -1.74 -30.30 -1.56
CA ASP A 194 -1.16 -31.63 -1.33
C ASP A 194 -1.53 -32.19 0.05
N ALA A 195 -1.71 -31.34 1.05
CA ALA A 195 -2.17 -31.72 2.39
C ALA A 195 -3.70 -31.94 2.47
N GLY A 196 -4.47 -31.49 1.47
CA GLY A 196 -5.94 -31.50 1.54
C GLY A 196 -6.52 -30.49 2.54
N GLU A 197 -5.75 -29.43 2.84
CA GLU A 197 -6.10 -28.41 3.85
C GLU A 197 -6.54 -27.07 3.22
N MET A 198 -6.66 -27.03 1.89
CA MET A 198 -7.05 -25.80 1.17
C MET A 198 -8.39 -25.26 1.68
N PRO A 199 -8.52 -23.98 2.01
CA PRO A 199 -9.82 -23.38 2.35
C PRO A 199 -10.72 -23.26 1.12
N GLU A 200 -12.01 -22.96 1.32
CA GLU A 200 -13.00 -22.76 0.24
C GLU A 200 -12.70 -21.51 -0.59
N ALA A 201 -12.12 -20.50 0.04
CA ALA A 201 -11.68 -19.28 -0.61
C ALA A 201 -10.34 -18.81 -0.04
N VAL A 202 -9.49 -18.22 -0.87
CA VAL A 202 -8.25 -17.56 -0.46
C VAL A 202 -8.28 -16.10 -0.85
N PHE A 203 -8.20 -15.22 0.13
CA PHE A 203 -7.97 -13.79 -0.06
C PHE A 203 -6.48 -13.50 0.11
N CYS A 204 -5.81 -13.09 -0.95
CA CYS A 204 -4.40 -12.78 -0.99
C CYS A 204 -4.15 -11.29 -0.76
N ALA A 205 -3.11 -10.94 0.01
CA ALA A 205 -2.71 -9.54 0.25
C ALA A 205 -2.06 -8.87 -0.97
N SER A 206 -1.91 -9.60 -2.08
CA SER A 206 -1.53 -9.05 -3.40
C SER A 206 -2.09 -9.90 -4.54
N ASP A 207 -2.20 -9.29 -5.72
CA ASP A 207 -2.56 -10.00 -6.93
C ASP A 207 -1.47 -11.00 -7.36
N GLU A 208 -0.20 -10.71 -7.08
CA GLU A 208 0.92 -11.63 -7.36
C GLU A 208 0.77 -12.95 -6.60
N GLN A 209 0.43 -12.89 -5.30
CA GLN A 209 0.14 -14.11 -4.54
C GLN A 209 -1.07 -14.85 -5.13
N ALA A 210 -2.13 -14.11 -5.49
CA ALA A 210 -3.33 -14.68 -6.08
C ALA A 210 -3.06 -15.40 -7.43
N PHE A 211 -2.22 -14.82 -8.30
CA PHE A 211 -1.78 -15.49 -9.54
C PHE A 211 -1.01 -16.77 -9.25
N GLY A 212 -0.21 -16.81 -8.18
CA GLY A 212 0.45 -18.02 -7.72
C GLY A 212 -0.56 -19.10 -7.32
N VAL A 213 -1.59 -18.73 -6.57
CA VAL A 213 -2.68 -19.63 -6.16
C VAL A 213 -3.44 -20.16 -7.38
N LEU A 214 -3.82 -19.28 -8.33
CA LEU A 214 -4.49 -19.68 -9.58
C LEU A 214 -3.65 -20.67 -10.39
N LYS A 215 -2.33 -20.44 -10.48
CA LYS A 215 -1.41 -21.35 -11.15
C LYS A 215 -1.37 -22.74 -10.48
N ALA A 216 -1.26 -22.79 -9.15
CA ALA A 216 -1.26 -24.03 -8.40
C ALA A 216 -2.58 -24.82 -8.56
N ALA A 217 -3.72 -24.12 -8.47
CA ALA A 217 -5.04 -24.69 -8.70
C ALA A 217 -5.14 -25.30 -10.10
N HIS A 218 -4.70 -24.58 -11.13
CA HIS A 218 -4.69 -25.06 -12.51
C HIS A 218 -3.85 -26.33 -12.67
N GLU A 219 -2.63 -26.37 -12.13
CA GLU A 219 -1.73 -27.54 -12.20
C GLU A 219 -2.29 -28.79 -11.47
N LYS A 220 -3.08 -28.57 -10.41
CA LYS A 220 -3.76 -29.63 -9.64
C LYS A 220 -5.13 -30.00 -10.20
N GLY A 221 -5.60 -29.33 -11.25
CA GLY A 221 -6.91 -29.54 -11.81
C GLY A 221 -8.08 -29.09 -10.93
N VAL A 222 -7.81 -28.19 -9.97
CA VAL A 222 -8.82 -27.59 -9.10
C VAL A 222 -9.52 -26.45 -9.84
N ARG A 223 -10.83 -26.52 -9.94
CA ARG A 223 -11.61 -25.52 -10.67
C ARG A 223 -11.81 -24.27 -9.83
N VAL A 224 -11.48 -23.13 -10.43
CA VAL A 224 -11.72 -21.80 -9.86
C VAL A 224 -12.82 -21.14 -10.69
N PRO A 225 -13.93 -20.73 -10.10
CA PRO A 225 -14.22 -20.60 -8.67
C PRO A 225 -14.90 -21.79 -7.98
N GLU A 226 -15.31 -22.85 -8.70
CA GLU A 226 -16.27 -23.84 -8.23
C GLU A 226 -15.77 -24.68 -7.03
N GLU A 227 -14.47 -24.96 -6.96
CA GLU A 227 -13.84 -25.73 -5.88
C GLU A 227 -12.95 -24.87 -5.00
N LEU A 228 -12.48 -23.74 -5.52
CA LEU A 228 -11.64 -22.77 -4.81
C LEU A 228 -11.92 -21.37 -5.32
N ALA A 229 -12.41 -20.48 -4.48
CA ALA A 229 -12.45 -19.05 -4.82
C ALA A 229 -11.12 -18.38 -4.52
N VAL A 230 -10.71 -17.45 -5.41
CA VAL A 230 -9.47 -16.71 -5.26
C VAL A 230 -9.74 -15.20 -5.39
N ALA A 231 -9.24 -14.43 -4.44
CA ALA A 231 -9.30 -12.98 -4.47
C ALA A 231 -7.92 -12.36 -4.22
N GLY A 232 -7.64 -11.26 -4.90
CA GLY A 232 -6.39 -10.52 -4.81
C GLY A 232 -6.55 -9.14 -4.18
N PHE A 233 -5.49 -8.34 -4.30
CA PHE A 233 -5.40 -7.00 -3.73
C PHE A 233 -4.40 -6.16 -4.55
N THR A 234 -4.82 -5.07 -5.15
CA THR A 234 -4.12 -4.01 -5.90
C THR A 234 -4.68 -3.70 -7.27
N ASP A 235 -5.48 -4.57 -7.86
CA ASP A 235 -6.05 -4.47 -9.22
C ASP A 235 -4.98 -4.23 -10.31
N SER A 236 -3.96 -5.09 -10.28
CA SER A 236 -2.89 -5.04 -11.29
C SER A 236 -3.44 -5.30 -12.70
N PRO A 237 -2.79 -4.81 -13.77
CA PRO A 237 -3.25 -5.04 -15.13
C PRO A 237 -3.45 -6.52 -15.51
N MET A 238 -2.71 -7.42 -14.86
CA MET A 238 -2.83 -8.87 -15.09
C MET A 238 -4.15 -9.44 -14.57
N SER A 239 -4.83 -8.77 -13.62
CA SER A 239 -6.08 -9.24 -13.01
C SER A 239 -7.23 -9.39 -14.02
N ASN A 240 -7.20 -8.61 -15.10
CA ASN A 240 -8.15 -8.72 -16.21
C ASN A 240 -7.71 -9.72 -17.31
N LEU A 241 -6.47 -10.17 -17.28
CA LEU A 241 -5.88 -11.00 -18.35
C LEU A 241 -5.73 -12.45 -17.95
N CYS A 242 -5.81 -12.79 -16.65
CA CYS A 242 -5.80 -14.18 -16.18
C CYS A 242 -7.16 -14.87 -16.42
N ASP A 243 -7.15 -16.19 -16.41
CA ASP A 243 -8.35 -17.00 -16.54
C ASP A 243 -8.42 -17.99 -15.35
N PRO A 244 -9.49 -17.86 -14.51
CA PRO A 244 -10.53 -16.82 -14.53
C PRO A 244 -9.99 -15.43 -14.16
N GLU A 245 -10.66 -14.36 -14.66
CA GLU A 245 -10.35 -12.98 -14.28
C GLU A 245 -10.42 -12.80 -12.76
N LEU A 246 -9.40 -12.16 -12.18
CA LEU A 246 -9.21 -12.05 -10.73
C LEU A 246 -10.10 -10.99 -10.10
N THR A 247 -10.95 -11.40 -9.16
CA THR A 247 -11.60 -10.50 -8.19
C THR A 247 -10.55 -9.91 -7.28
N THR A 248 -10.53 -8.58 -7.12
CA THR A 248 -9.46 -7.88 -6.39
C THR A 248 -9.95 -6.56 -5.81
N ILE A 249 -9.07 -5.85 -5.11
CA ILE A 249 -9.30 -4.50 -4.58
C ILE A 249 -8.51 -3.48 -5.40
N ASP A 250 -9.21 -2.52 -6.00
CA ASP A 250 -8.62 -1.34 -6.63
C ASP A 250 -8.25 -0.31 -5.56
N LEU A 251 -6.97 -0.02 -5.45
CA LEU A 251 -6.41 0.94 -4.51
C LEU A 251 -6.23 2.30 -5.20
N PRO A 252 -6.74 3.40 -4.65
CA PRO A 252 -6.60 4.73 -5.23
C PRO A 252 -5.19 5.32 -5.04
N ILE A 253 -4.14 4.58 -5.47
CA ILE A 253 -2.73 4.88 -5.21
C ILE A 253 -2.30 6.18 -5.90
N TYR A 254 -2.69 6.38 -7.16
CA TYR A 254 -2.43 7.64 -7.88
C TYR A 254 -3.04 8.85 -7.15
N ARG A 255 -4.28 8.70 -6.67
CA ARG A 255 -4.96 9.74 -5.91
C ARG A 255 -4.30 10.01 -4.56
N LEU A 256 -3.77 8.97 -3.91
CA LEU A 256 -2.98 9.12 -2.68
C LEU A 256 -1.78 10.03 -2.91
N GLY A 257 -1.04 9.82 -4.02
CA GLY A 257 0.08 10.69 -4.42
C GLY A 257 -0.33 12.15 -4.61
N ILE A 258 -1.43 12.41 -5.32
CA ILE A 258 -1.96 13.78 -5.52
C ILE A 258 -2.28 14.45 -4.17
N ILE A 259 -2.98 13.74 -3.28
CA ILE A 259 -3.42 14.28 -1.99
C ILE A 259 -2.22 14.54 -1.08
N ALA A 260 -1.28 13.58 -0.98
CA ALA A 260 -0.07 13.75 -0.20
C ALA A 260 0.75 14.97 -0.65
N ALA A 261 0.91 15.16 -1.97
CA ALA A 261 1.61 16.31 -2.52
C ALA A 261 0.89 17.63 -2.21
N ARG A 262 -0.45 17.70 -2.39
CA ARG A 262 -1.23 18.90 -2.08
C ARG A 262 -1.11 19.27 -0.60
N MET A 263 -1.33 18.32 0.29
CA MET A 263 -1.18 18.54 1.73
C MET A 263 0.22 19.04 2.10
N LEU A 264 1.27 18.49 1.45
CA LEU A 264 2.63 18.93 1.69
C LEU A 264 2.85 20.37 1.21
N PHE A 265 2.36 20.73 0.03
CA PHE A 265 2.50 22.10 -0.48
C PHE A 265 1.69 23.10 0.33
N ASP A 266 0.52 22.73 0.86
CA ASP A 266 -0.25 23.57 1.76
C ASP A 266 0.57 23.91 3.02
N VAL A 267 1.30 22.92 3.59
CA VAL A 267 2.22 23.15 4.73
C VAL A 267 3.44 24.00 4.32
N ILE A 268 4.04 23.77 3.15
CA ILE A 268 5.22 24.52 2.68
C ILE A 268 4.87 26.00 2.40
N GLU A 269 3.68 26.26 1.90
CA GLU A 269 3.23 27.61 1.47
C GLU A 269 2.56 28.38 2.60
N ASP A 270 2.18 27.71 3.67
CA ASP A 270 1.56 28.37 4.83
C ASP A 270 2.56 29.29 5.52
N THR A 271 2.25 30.59 5.54
CA THR A 271 3.08 31.67 6.10
C THR A 271 2.66 32.06 7.50
N GLY A 272 2.02 31.20 8.29
CA GLY A 272 1.80 31.46 9.71
C GLY A 272 0.34 31.40 10.21
N SER A 273 -0.56 30.72 9.53
CA SER A 273 -1.84 30.31 10.11
C SER A 273 -1.63 29.06 10.97
N GLU A 274 -2.28 28.98 12.14
CA GLU A 274 -2.37 27.72 12.90
C GLU A 274 -3.25 26.73 12.12
N VAL A 275 -2.68 26.05 11.12
CA VAL A 275 -3.39 24.99 10.41
C VAL A 275 -3.37 23.75 11.30
N THR A 276 -4.55 23.38 11.80
CA THR A 276 -4.71 22.09 12.48
C THR A 276 -4.44 20.97 11.46
N PRO A 277 -3.55 20.02 11.76
CA PRO A 277 -3.30 18.89 10.89
C PRO A 277 -4.57 18.15 10.50
N GLY A 278 -4.70 17.85 9.21
CA GLY A 278 -5.85 17.17 8.63
C GLY A 278 -5.59 15.70 8.33
N GLU A 279 -6.66 14.90 8.39
CA GLU A 279 -6.65 13.49 8.00
C GLU A 279 -7.54 13.28 6.76
N VAL A 280 -7.00 12.63 5.72
CA VAL A 280 -7.73 12.24 4.52
C VAL A 280 -7.68 10.73 4.35
N VAL A 281 -8.83 10.09 4.44
CA VAL A 281 -8.97 8.63 4.28
C VAL A 281 -9.50 8.30 2.89
N LEU A 282 -8.70 7.58 2.12
CA LEU A 282 -9.06 7.11 0.79
C LEU A 282 -9.71 5.73 0.88
N GLN A 283 -10.86 5.61 0.23
CA GLN A 283 -11.61 4.35 0.22
C GLN A 283 -11.20 3.49 -0.98
N PRO A 284 -10.82 2.22 -0.76
CA PRO A 284 -10.58 1.25 -1.81
C PRO A 284 -11.89 0.83 -2.49
N LYS A 285 -11.80 0.29 -3.71
CA LYS A 285 -12.95 -0.21 -4.47
C LYS A 285 -12.82 -1.71 -4.72
N LEU A 286 -13.88 -2.45 -4.47
CA LEU A 286 -13.96 -3.85 -4.82
C LEU A 286 -14.17 -4.00 -6.34
N ARG A 287 -13.34 -4.81 -7.00
CA ARG A 287 -13.43 -5.21 -8.40
C ARG A 287 -13.83 -6.67 -8.46
N ILE A 288 -15.12 -6.92 -8.58
CA ILE A 288 -15.68 -8.26 -8.62
C ILE A 288 -15.54 -8.82 -10.05
N ARG A 289 -14.92 -10.00 -10.17
CA ARG A 289 -14.72 -10.74 -11.42
C ARG A 289 -15.09 -12.21 -11.24
N ARG A 290 -14.59 -13.10 -12.10
CA ARG A 290 -15.03 -14.50 -12.14
C ARG A 290 -14.40 -15.39 -11.06
N SER A 291 -13.23 -15.07 -10.56
CA SER A 291 -12.44 -15.96 -9.67
C SER A 291 -13.04 -16.21 -8.28
N CYS A 292 -14.15 -15.53 -7.92
CA CYS A 292 -14.85 -15.70 -6.64
C CYS A 292 -16.28 -16.28 -6.79
N GLY A 293 -16.69 -16.71 -7.99
CA GLY A 293 -18.01 -17.27 -8.24
C GLY A 293 -19.08 -16.30 -8.72
N ASN A 294 -18.72 -15.05 -9.00
CA ASN A 294 -19.68 -14.09 -9.55
C ASN A 294 -19.83 -14.27 -11.06
N GLU A 295 -21.01 -14.65 -11.52
CA GLU A 295 -21.34 -14.81 -12.95
C GLU A 295 -21.78 -13.51 -13.63
N LYS A 296 -22.00 -12.42 -12.88
CA LYS A 296 -22.47 -11.16 -13.45
C LYS A 296 -21.31 -10.34 -13.99
N PRO A 297 -21.32 -9.94 -15.28
CA PRO A 297 -20.33 -9.02 -15.80
C PRO A 297 -20.43 -7.67 -15.08
N ILE A 298 -19.28 -7.10 -14.74
CA ILE A 298 -19.10 -5.92 -13.85
C ILE A 298 -19.60 -4.58 -14.41
N ASN A 299 -20.43 -4.56 -15.42
CA ASN A 299 -20.93 -3.31 -16.01
C ASN A 299 -21.96 -2.54 -15.13
N VAL A 300 -22.17 -2.91 -13.87
CA VAL A 300 -23.27 -2.39 -13.04
C VAL A 300 -22.83 -1.58 -11.81
N LEU A 301 -21.55 -1.29 -11.62
CA LEU A 301 -21.11 -0.56 -10.42
C LEU A 301 -20.50 0.83 -10.73
N PHE A 302 -21.04 1.53 -11.74
CA PHE A 302 -20.83 2.97 -11.92
C PHE A 302 -22.17 3.68 -11.78
N GLU A 303 -22.65 3.82 -10.56
CA GLU A 303 -23.52 4.91 -10.10
C GLU A 303 -22.95 5.51 -8.83
#